data_c45106e485dc4b57e399086837c154ef
#
_entry.id   c45106e485dc4b57e399086837c154ef
#
_cell.length_a   1.000
_cell.length_b   1.000
_cell.length_c   1.000
_cell.angle_alpha   90.00
_cell.angle_beta   90.00
_cell.angle_gamma   90.00
#
_symmetry.space_group_name_H-M   'P 1'
#
loop_
_entity.id
_entity.type
_entity.pdbx_description
1 polymer ?
#
loop_
_entity_poly.entity_id
_entity_poly.type
_entity_poly.pdbx_seq_one_letter_code
_entity_poly.pdbx_strand_id
1 'polypeptide(L)'
;MNFKDYLAENIAVFEFSGKLMGGANATMFQGWLMEYINLNKNRVLLDLNQVDWTNSRGLGMLLLALTTVKNSGGRLALSNIDNLESLLATTRLATVFEHFDSREKAMTALRDERIVN
;
A
#
# COMPACT_ATOMS: atom_id res chain seq x y z
N MET A 1 -7.25 -12.63 -4.26
CA MET A 1 -6.46 -11.82 -3.33
C MET A 1 -7.07 -11.88 -1.93
N ASN A 2 -6.24 -12.08 -0.96
CA ASN A 2 -6.62 -11.99 0.44
C ASN A 2 -5.83 -10.87 1.09
N PHE A 3 -6.39 -10.28 2.13
CA PHE A 3 -5.64 -9.31 2.92
C PHE A 3 -6.09 -9.35 4.37
N LYS A 4 -5.22 -8.92 5.25
CA LYS A 4 -5.56 -8.63 6.63
C LYS A 4 -5.01 -7.26 6.98
N ASP A 5 -5.65 -6.60 7.92
CA ASP A 5 -5.32 -5.23 8.28
C ASP A 5 -5.28 -5.07 9.79
N TYR A 6 -4.45 -4.14 10.23
CA TYR A 6 -4.33 -3.79 11.65
C TYR A 6 -3.58 -2.48 11.78
N LEU A 7 -3.66 -1.89 12.96
CA LEU A 7 -2.84 -0.73 13.31
C LEU A 7 -1.58 -1.16 14.03
N ALA A 8 -0.46 -0.62 13.61
CA ALA A 8 0.82 -0.77 14.31
C ALA A 8 1.45 0.62 14.40
N GLU A 9 1.64 1.13 15.60
CA GLU A 9 2.26 2.44 15.84
C GLU A 9 1.53 3.57 15.10
N ASN A 10 0.21 3.52 15.07
CA ASN A 10 -0.66 4.45 14.35
C ASN A 10 -0.53 4.38 12.82
N ILE A 11 0.08 3.33 12.30
CA ILE A 11 0.18 3.07 10.87
C ILE A 11 -0.82 1.98 10.53
N ALA A 12 -1.66 2.23 9.53
CA ALA A 12 -2.59 1.23 9.02
C ALA A 12 -1.82 0.28 8.11
N VAL A 13 -1.67 -0.98 8.52
CA VAL A 13 -0.93 -1.99 7.79
C VAL A 13 -1.90 -2.93 7.10
N PHE A 14 -1.69 -3.14 5.80
CA PHE A 14 -2.44 -4.11 5.02
C PHE A 14 -1.45 -5.14 4.47
N GLU A 15 -1.64 -6.39 4.83
CA GLU A 15 -0.81 -7.51 4.32
C GLU A 15 -1.63 -8.25 3.27
N PHE A 16 -1.18 -8.17 2.03
CA PHE A 16 -1.83 -8.85 0.92
C PHE A 16 -1.19 -10.20 0.64
N SER A 17 -1.98 -11.13 0.11
CA SER A 17 -1.47 -12.44 -0.31
C SER A 17 -2.18 -12.90 -1.57
N GLY A 18 -1.49 -13.75 -2.33
CA GLY A 18 -2.00 -14.36 -3.55
C GLY A 18 -1.88 -13.43 -4.75
N LYS A 19 -2.86 -13.50 -5.63
CA LYS A 19 -2.87 -12.70 -6.86
C LYS A 19 -3.54 -11.37 -6.60
N LEU A 20 -2.79 -10.29 -6.84
CA LEU A 20 -3.30 -8.94 -6.65
C LEU A 20 -4.04 -8.50 -7.90
N MET A 21 -5.34 -8.53 -7.84
CA MET A 21 -6.21 -8.19 -8.97
C MET A 21 -7.50 -7.58 -8.44
N GLY A 22 -8.30 -6.97 -9.30
CA GLY A 22 -9.55 -6.35 -8.90
C GLY A 22 -10.58 -7.33 -8.35
N GLY A 23 -11.79 -6.86 -8.12
CA GLY A 23 -12.90 -7.67 -7.64
C GLY A 23 -13.38 -7.29 -6.26
N ALA A 24 -14.13 -8.19 -5.63
CA ALA A 24 -14.79 -7.92 -4.35
C ALA A 24 -13.80 -7.57 -3.24
N ASN A 25 -12.66 -8.27 -3.19
CA ASN A 25 -11.66 -8.01 -2.14
C ASN A 25 -10.98 -6.66 -2.33
N ALA A 26 -10.81 -6.20 -3.57
CA ALA A 26 -10.30 -4.86 -3.82
C ALA A 26 -11.26 -3.79 -3.33
N THR A 27 -12.56 -4.01 -3.51
CA THR A 27 -13.59 -3.11 -3.00
C THR A 27 -13.60 -3.09 -1.46
N MET A 28 -13.47 -4.26 -0.84
CA MET A 28 -13.37 -4.35 0.62
C MET A 28 -12.14 -3.62 1.15
N PHE A 29 -11.00 -3.80 0.49
CA PHE A 29 -9.78 -3.11 0.86
C PHE A 29 -9.97 -1.59 0.82
N GLN A 30 -10.53 -1.07 -0.27
CA GLN A 30 -10.76 0.37 -0.40
C GLN A 30 -11.68 0.88 0.72
N GLY A 31 -12.71 0.12 1.07
CA GLY A 31 -13.61 0.46 2.17
C GLY A 31 -12.89 0.56 3.51
N TRP A 32 -12.05 -0.41 3.84
CA TRP A 32 -11.27 -0.40 5.08
C TRP A 32 -10.25 0.73 5.08
N LEU A 33 -9.63 1.00 3.95
CA LEU A 33 -8.71 2.12 3.82
C LEU A 33 -9.40 3.44 4.16
N MET A 34 -10.60 3.64 3.62
CA MET A 34 -11.38 4.84 3.93
C MET A 34 -11.73 4.94 5.41
N GLU A 35 -12.04 3.81 6.06
CA GLU A 35 -12.32 3.79 7.50
C GLU A 35 -11.11 4.26 8.30
N TYR A 36 -9.92 3.77 7.98
CA TYR A 36 -8.70 4.22 8.66
C TYR A 36 -8.47 5.72 8.46
N ILE A 37 -8.66 6.19 7.23
CA ILE A 37 -8.48 7.61 6.92
C ILE A 37 -9.48 8.47 7.71
N ASN A 38 -10.72 8.01 7.83
CA ASN A 38 -11.75 8.73 8.60
C ASN A 38 -11.41 8.80 10.09
N LEU A 39 -10.59 7.88 10.57
CA LEU A 39 -10.09 7.89 11.95
C LEU A 39 -8.76 8.64 12.09
N ASN A 40 -8.36 9.39 11.08
CA ASN A 40 -7.08 10.10 11.02
C ASN A 40 -5.86 9.17 11.04
N LYS A 41 -6.04 7.92 10.59
CA LYS A 41 -4.96 6.94 10.46
C LYS A 41 -4.55 6.88 8.99
N ASN A 42 -3.96 7.95 8.50
CA ASN A 42 -3.65 8.11 7.08
C ASN A 42 -2.18 7.86 6.72
N ARG A 43 -1.43 7.24 7.60
CA ARG A 43 -0.14 6.64 7.28
C ARG A 43 -0.39 5.17 7.03
N VAL A 44 -0.08 4.72 5.82
CA VAL A 44 -0.52 3.41 5.34
C VAL A 44 0.66 2.62 4.78
N LEU A 45 0.78 1.38 5.19
CA LEU A 45 1.74 0.43 4.65
C LEU A 45 0.99 -0.69 3.95
N LEU A 46 1.34 -0.92 2.67
CA LEU A 46 0.85 -2.07 1.92
C LEU A 46 2.01 -3.05 1.79
N ASP A 47 1.94 -4.16 2.50
CA ASP A 47 2.97 -5.19 2.46
C ASP A 47 2.61 -6.23 1.40
N LEU A 48 3.48 -6.37 0.41
CA LEU A 48 3.26 -7.22 -0.75
C LEU A 48 4.13 -8.49 -0.71
N ASN A 49 4.69 -8.82 0.44
CA ASN A 49 5.59 -9.96 0.58
C ASN A 49 4.95 -11.28 0.14
N GLN A 50 3.67 -11.46 0.37
CA GLN A 50 2.94 -12.69 0.05
C GLN A 50 2.20 -12.61 -1.31
N VAL A 51 2.39 -11.52 -2.04
CA VAL A 51 1.80 -11.37 -3.38
C VAL A 51 2.74 -12.01 -4.39
N ASP A 52 2.23 -12.94 -5.18
CA ASP A 52 3.02 -13.66 -6.18
C ASP A 52 2.74 -13.24 -7.61
N TRP A 53 1.70 -12.41 -7.83
CA TRP A 53 1.31 -12.00 -9.17
C TRP A 53 0.38 -10.78 -9.11
N THR A 54 0.44 -9.95 -10.14
CA THR A 54 -0.50 -8.84 -10.31
C THR A 54 -0.75 -8.58 -11.79
N ASN A 55 -1.77 -7.78 -12.06
CA ASN A 55 -2.11 -7.32 -13.41
C ASN A 55 -2.44 -5.83 -13.36
N SER A 56 -2.91 -5.27 -14.47
CA SER A 56 -3.24 -3.85 -14.56
C SER A 56 -4.34 -3.44 -13.57
N ARG A 57 -5.29 -4.33 -13.25
CA ARG A 57 -6.32 -4.04 -12.25
C ARG A 57 -5.73 -3.95 -10.85
N GLY A 58 -4.80 -4.85 -10.53
CA GLY A 58 -4.08 -4.79 -9.25
C GLY A 58 -3.28 -3.52 -9.11
N LEU A 59 -2.58 -3.12 -10.17
CA LEU A 59 -1.86 -1.84 -10.17
C LEU A 59 -2.81 -0.66 -10.02
N GLY A 60 -3.96 -0.70 -10.68
CA GLY A 60 -4.98 0.33 -10.55
C GLY A 60 -5.48 0.46 -9.12
N MET A 61 -5.63 -0.68 -8.43
CA MET A 61 -6.02 -0.69 -7.01
C MET A 61 -4.96 0.00 -6.15
N LEU A 62 -3.68 -0.27 -6.39
CA LEU A 62 -2.59 0.36 -5.65
C LEU A 62 -2.57 1.88 -5.92
N LEU A 63 -2.76 2.28 -7.17
CA LEU A 63 -2.80 3.70 -7.54
C LEU A 63 -3.98 4.42 -6.89
N LEU A 64 -5.14 3.79 -6.86
CA LEU A 64 -6.30 4.36 -6.20
C LEU A 64 -6.04 4.55 -4.71
N ALA A 65 -5.42 3.56 -4.07
CA ALA A 65 -5.05 3.67 -2.67
C ALA A 65 -4.10 4.84 -2.43
N LEU A 66 -3.08 4.98 -3.27
CA LEU A 66 -2.13 6.08 -3.16
C LEU A 66 -2.82 7.43 -3.29
N THR A 67 -3.68 7.58 -4.30
CA THR A 67 -4.42 8.83 -4.53
C THR A 67 -5.31 9.15 -3.33
N THR A 68 -6.02 8.16 -2.83
CA THR A 68 -6.91 8.33 -1.67
C THR A 68 -6.15 8.81 -0.44
N VAL A 69 -5.02 8.18 -0.16
CA VAL A 69 -4.19 8.55 0.99
C VAL A 69 -3.61 9.94 0.82
N LYS A 70 -3.08 10.26 -0.36
CA LYS A 70 -2.52 11.59 -0.61
C LYS A 70 -3.56 12.69 -0.51
N ASN A 71 -4.77 12.44 -1.00
CA ASN A 71 -5.85 13.42 -0.91
C ASN A 71 -6.26 13.70 0.54
N SER A 72 -5.97 12.78 1.45
CA SER A 72 -6.22 12.97 2.89
C SER A 72 -5.07 13.68 3.60
N GLY A 73 -4.02 14.03 2.88
CA GLY A 73 -2.81 14.57 3.49
C GLY A 73 -1.90 13.53 4.09
N GLY A 74 -2.13 12.26 3.78
CA GLY A 74 -1.39 11.14 4.35
C GLY A 74 -0.21 10.69 3.51
N ARG A 75 0.35 9.55 3.91
CA ARG A 75 1.51 8.96 3.27
C ARG A 75 1.32 7.46 3.15
N LEU A 76 1.61 6.92 1.98
CA LEU A 76 1.51 5.50 1.70
C LEU A 76 2.84 4.96 1.22
N ALA A 77 3.25 3.81 1.73
CA ALA A 77 4.44 3.10 1.29
C ALA A 77 4.11 1.65 0.96
N LEU A 78 4.88 1.08 0.05
CA LEU A 78 4.85 -0.35 -0.27
C LEU A 78 6.07 -1.02 0.33
N SER A 79 5.94 -2.27 0.73
CA SER A 79 7.08 -3.08 1.14
C SER A 79 7.08 -4.42 0.42
N ASN A 80 8.29 -4.94 0.17
CA ASN A 80 8.49 -6.27 -0.40
C ASN A 80 7.85 -6.41 -1.79
N ILE A 81 8.25 -5.53 -2.71
CA ILE A 81 7.68 -5.50 -4.06
C ILE A 81 8.40 -6.41 -5.05
N ASP A 82 9.29 -7.29 -4.59
CA ASP A 82 10.19 -8.06 -5.45
C ASP A 82 9.47 -8.77 -6.59
N ASN A 83 8.32 -9.37 -6.30
CA ASN A 83 7.54 -10.09 -7.32
C ASN A 83 6.83 -9.16 -8.30
N LEU A 84 6.78 -7.87 -8.02
CA LEU A 84 6.10 -6.87 -8.84
C LEU A 84 7.07 -5.90 -9.50
N GLU A 85 8.36 -6.00 -9.17
CA GLU A 85 9.35 -5.00 -9.57
C GLU A 85 9.41 -4.82 -11.08
N SER A 86 9.41 -5.92 -11.83
CA SER A 86 9.46 -5.89 -13.29
C SER A 86 8.25 -5.15 -13.87
N LEU A 87 7.06 -5.41 -13.36
CA LEU A 87 5.84 -4.77 -13.84
C LEU A 87 5.82 -3.28 -13.47
N LEU A 88 6.26 -2.94 -12.28
CA LEU A 88 6.35 -1.55 -11.84
C LEU A 88 7.36 -0.78 -12.68
N ALA A 89 8.50 -1.41 -13.02
CA ALA A 89 9.51 -0.78 -13.88
C ALA A 89 8.98 -0.55 -15.28
N THR A 90 8.31 -1.56 -15.87
CA THR A 90 7.77 -1.49 -17.23
C THR A 90 6.71 -0.39 -17.35
N THR A 91 5.90 -0.22 -16.33
CA THR A 91 4.85 0.79 -16.32
C THR A 91 5.32 2.13 -15.76
N ARG A 92 6.57 2.23 -15.34
CA ARG A 92 7.18 3.42 -14.70
C ARG A 92 6.51 3.79 -13.37
N LEU A 93 5.78 2.89 -12.78
CA LEU A 93 5.10 3.15 -11.50
C LEU A 93 6.04 3.07 -10.31
N ALA A 94 7.22 2.49 -10.48
CA ALA A 94 8.22 2.43 -9.39
C ALA A 94 8.62 3.82 -8.88
N THR A 95 8.55 4.84 -9.74
CA THR A 95 8.89 6.22 -9.34
C THR A 95 7.72 6.94 -8.66
N VAL A 96 6.52 6.38 -8.76
CA VAL A 96 5.30 7.00 -8.20
C VAL A 96 5.11 6.61 -6.75
N PHE A 97 5.49 5.37 -6.40
CA PHE A 97 5.33 4.85 -5.05
C PHE A 97 6.61 4.96 -4.25
N GLU A 98 6.49 5.30 -2.96
CA GLU A 98 7.56 5.03 -2.02
C GLU A 98 7.54 3.53 -1.77
N HIS A 99 8.70 2.88 -1.89
CA HIS A 99 8.77 1.44 -1.65
C HIS A 99 10.08 1.08 -0.96
N PHE A 100 10.02 0.01 -0.19
CA PHE A 100 11.12 -0.43 0.64
C PHE A 100 11.28 -1.94 0.51
N ASP A 101 12.49 -2.43 0.67
CA ASP A 101 12.78 -3.86 0.52
C ASP A 101 12.44 -4.67 1.78
N SER A 102 12.03 -4.02 2.86
CA SER A 102 11.57 -4.70 4.06
C SER A 102 10.47 -3.89 4.73
N ARG A 103 9.67 -4.61 5.51
CA ARG A 103 8.61 -4.00 6.31
C ARG A 103 9.20 -3.03 7.33
N GLU A 104 10.31 -3.41 7.97
CA GLU A 104 10.95 -2.59 8.99
C GLU A 104 11.38 -1.24 8.43
N LYS A 105 11.97 -1.23 7.24
CA LYS A 105 12.38 0.02 6.58
C LYS A 105 11.18 0.89 6.26
N ALA A 106 10.10 0.28 5.76
CA ALA A 106 8.88 1.00 5.44
C ALA A 106 8.25 1.61 6.71
N MET A 107 8.18 0.84 7.78
CA MET A 107 7.64 1.32 9.06
C MET A 107 8.47 2.48 9.61
N THR A 108 9.79 2.36 9.55
CA THR A 108 10.68 3.43 10.00
C THR A 108 10.42 4.72 9.23
N ALA A 109 10.30 4.62 7.90
CA ALA A 109 10.03 5.79 7.06
C ALA A 109 8.67 6.42 7.40
N LEU A 110 7.64 5.61 7.60
CA LEU A 110 6.30 6.11 7.90
C LEU A 110 6.18 6.73 9.29
N ARG A 111 7.05 6.34 10.23
CA ARG A 111 7.08 6.93 11.58
C ARG A 111 7.76 8.29 11.62
N ASP A 112 8.59 8.60 10.63
CA ASP A 112 9.42 9.81 10.66
C ASP A 112 8.58 11.03 10.28
N GLU A 113 8.15 11.79 11.29
CA GLU A 113 7.31 12.98 11.09
C GLU A 113 8.08 14.16 10.50
N ARG A 114 9.40 14.16 10.59
CA ARG A 114 10.21 15.28 10.09
C ARG A 114 10.21 15.36 8.58
N ILE A 115 9.85 14.27 7.89
CA ILE A 115 9.86 14.20 6.43
C ILE A 115 8.55 14.74 5.84
N VAL A 116 7.56 15.02 6.66
CA VAL A 116 6.19 15.36 6.22
C VAL A 116 6.02 16.85 5.96
N ASN A 117 7.05 17.60 5.92
CA ASN A 117 6.97 19.05 5.65
C ASN A 117 6.71 19.34 4.19
#